data_9905eb1780cdfefc5c75096677d7f51f
#
_entry.id   9905eb1780cdfefc5c75096677d7f51f
#
_cell.length_a   1.000
_cell.length_b   1.000
_cell.length_c   1.000
_cell.angle_alpha   90.00
_cell.angle_beta   90.00
_cell.angle_gamma   90.00
#
_symmetry.space_group_name_H-M   'P 1'
#
loop_
_entity.id
_entity.type
_entity.pdbx_description
1 polymer ?
#
loop_
_entity_poly.entity_id
_entity_poly.type
_entity_poly.pdbx_seq_one_letter_code
_entity_poly.pdbx_strand_id
1 'polypeptide(L)'
;MIKTLTIGNVELPNRYVLAPMAGVTDLPFRLLCKEQGAGLLCMEMISAKALRYKNKNTKALLAIDPREYPVSLQLFGEDPDIISEQAKRIEELPFQILDINMGCPVPKVVRNGEGSALMKDPKRIYDIVYKTARAIKKPVTIKIRKGFDDTCINAPEIAKVAEEAGAAAIAVHGRTREQYYSGNADWEIIRKVKEAVKIPVIGNGDVTSGQKALDMFEQTGWDGVMIGRGCQGNPWIFRELLAYEETGSIPERPGTDQIRETMLRHARLQIEFKGDYIGIREMRKHVAWYTKGMQGSAKLRDEINQVESYEELENLLMEKIG
;
A
#
# COMPACT_ATOMS: atom_id res chain seq x y z
N MET A 1 7.41 16.44 -17.94
CA MET A 1 6.19 16.79 -17.14
C MET A 1 5.70 15.55 -16.43
N ILE A 2 5.52 15.61 -15.13
CA ILE A 2 4.96 14.52 -14.32
C ILE A 2 3.51 14.27 -14.73
N LYS A 3 3.16 13.01 -15.01
CA LYS A 3 1.79 12.64 -15.39
C LYS A 3 0.91 12.53 -14.15
N THR A 4 -0.26 13.18 -14.18
CA THR A 4 -1.32 13.03 -13.17
C THR A 4 -2.11 11.74 -13.39
N LEU A 5 -2.90 11.33 -12.41
CA LEU A 5 -3.82 10.19 -12.50
C LEU A 5 -5.16 10.60 -11.88
N THR A 6 -6.27 10.35 -12.57
CA THR A 6 -7.62 10.61 -12.05
C THR A 6 -8.32 9.29 -11.74
N ILE A 7 -8.86 9.16 -10.52
CA ILE A 7 -9.65 8.01 -10.07
C ILE A 7 -11.04 8.51 -9.66
N GLY A 8 -12.05 8.20 -10.47
CA GLY A 8 -13.38 8.78 -10.31
C GLY A 8 -13.33 10.31 -10.41
N ASN A 9 -13.69 11.00 -9.33
CA ASN A 9 -13.61 12.46 -9.21
C ASN A 9 -12.37 12.95 -8.41
N VAL A 10 -11.42 12.09 -8.12
CA VAL A 10 -10.20 12.42 -7.37
C VAL A 10 -9.02 12.53 -8.33
N GLU A 11 -8.44 13.72 -8.44
CA GLU A 11 -7.21 13.94 -9.18
C GLU A 11 -5.99 13.77 -8.26
N LEU A 12 -5.05 12.90 -8.66
CA LEU A 12 -3.80 12.64 -7.96
C LEU A 12 -2.69 13.51 -8.58
N PRO A 13 -1.79 14.09 -7.75
CA PRO A 13 -0.72 14.95 -8.26
C PRO A 13 0.30 14.20 -9.14
N ASN A 14 0.36 12.89 -9.01
CA ASN A 14 1.15 12.00 -9.85
C ASN A 14 0.59 10.57 -9.77
N ARG A 15 1.18 9.67 -10.53
CA ARG A 15 0.72 8.27 -10.70
C ARG A 15 1.44 7.23 -9.83
N TYR A 16 2.17 7.67 -8.79
CA TYR A 16 2.91 6.81 -7.87
C TYR A 16 2.14 6.62 -6.56
N VAL A 17 1.78 5.38 -6.25
CA VAL A 17 0.86 5.03 -5.16
C VAL A 17 1.61 4.21 -4.10
N LEU A 18 1.47 4.55 -2.82
CA LEU A 18 1.95 3.72 -1.72
C LEU A 18 0.98 2.56 -1.50
N ALA A 19 1.48 1.32 -1.56
CA ALA A 19 0.67 0.13 -1.35
C ALA A 19 0.22 -0.03 0.11
N PRO A 20 -0.98 -0.58 0.37
CA PRO A 20 -1.40 -0.97 1.71
C PRO A 20 -0.59 -2.18 2.20
N MET A 21 0.10 -2.04 3.32
CA MET A 21 0.92 -3.11 3.93
C MET A 21 0.69 -3.15 5.43
N ALA A 22 0.01 -4.20 5.92
CA ALA A 22 -0.29 -4.38 7.33
C ALA A 22 0.98 -4.37 8.20
N GLY A 23 0.98 -3.56 9.25
CA GLY A 23 2.10 -3.33 10.13
C GLY A 23 3.23 -2.48 9.53
N VAL A 24 3.04 -1.86 8.36
CA VAL A 24 4.07 -1.06 7.68
C VAL A 24 3.56 0.33 7.32
N THR A 25 2.40 0.41 6.64
CA THR A 25 1.84 1.68 6.14
C THR A 25 0.88 2.32 7.14
N ASP A 26 1.34 2.40 8.39
CA ASP A 26 0.70 3.20 9.43
C ASP A 26 0.88 4.71 9.18
N LEU A 27 0.20 5.53 9.97
CA LEU A 27 0.22 6.98 9.80
C LEU A 27 1.65 7.57 9.75
N PRO A 28 2.58 7.24 10.66
CA PRO A 28 3.95 7.73 10.63
C PRO A 28 4.67 7.45 9.30
N PHE A 29 4.60 6.22 8.82
CA PHE A 29 5.28 5.85 7.58
C PHE A 29 4.62 6.46 6.33
N ARG A 30 3.28 6.59 6.32
CA ARG A 30 2.56 7.27 5.24
C ARG A 30 2.98 8.73 5.12
N LEU A 31 3.13 9.46 6.23
CA LEU A 31 3.60 10.84 6.23
C LEU A 31 5.00 10.96 5.61
N LEU A 32 5.93 10.08 5.96
CA LEU A 32 7.27 10.07 5.36
C LEU A 32 7.23 9.82 3.84
N CYS A 33 6.39 8.89 3.37
CA CYS A 33 6.22 8.64 1.95
C CYS A 33 5.56 9.84 1.24
N LYS A 34 4.59 10.51 1.89
CA LYS A 34 3.95 11.71 1.35
C LYS A 34 4.93 12.84 1.12
N GLU A 35 5.79 13.10 2.08
CA GLU A 35 6.83 14.13 2.00
C GLU A 35 7.84 13.85 0.87
N GLN A 36 8.02 12.60 0.50
CA GLN A 36 8.84 12.21 -0.65
C GLN A 36 8.07 12.22 -1.98
N GLY A 37 6.80 12.64 -1.98
CA GLY A 37 6.02 12.87 -3.19
C GLY A 37 5.13 11.71 -3.62
N ALA A 38 4.78 10.76 -2.75
CA ALA A 38 3.76 9.78 -3.07
C ALA A 38 2.43 10.45 -3.48
N GLY A 39 1.89 10.09 -4.65
CA GLY A 39 0.68 10.70 -5.22
C GLY A 39 -0.59 10.27 -4.50
N LEU A 40 -0.66 9.01 -4.05
CA LEU A 40 -1.74 8.47 -3.25
C LEU A 40 -1.15 7.58 -2.15
N LEU A 41 -1.66 7.74 -0.93
CA LEU A 41 -1.31 6.88 0.19
C LEU A 41 -2.43 5.89 0.45
N CYS A 42 -2.12 4.57 0.51
CA CYS A 42 -3.09 3.58 0.92
C CYS A 42 -2.88 3.18 2.38
N MET A 43 -3.94 3.25 3.17
CA MET A 43 -3.95 2.84 4.57
C MET A 43 -3.87 1.32 4.71
N GLU A 44 -3.51 0.84 5.88
CA GLU A 44 -3.61 -0.58 6.22
C GLU A 44 -5.05 -1.08 6.09
N MET A 45 -5.21 -2.35 5.73
CA MET A 45 -6.54 -2.94 5.55
C MET A 45 -7.30 -3.08 6.87
N ILE A 46 -8.57 -2.70 6.88
CA ILE A 46 -9.45 -2.68 8.05
C ILE A 46 -10.60 -3.69 7.84
N SER A 47 -10.82 -4.57 8.80
CA SER A 47 -11.93 -5.53 8.73
C SER A 47 -13.28 -4.82 8.86
N ALA A 48 -14.16 -4.99 7.87
CA ALA A 48 -15.53 -4.49 7.92
C ALA A 48 -16.31 -5.13 9.09
N LYS A 49 -16.10 -6.42 9.37
CA LYS A 49 -16.66 -7.09 10.56
C LYS A 49 -16.15 -6.47 11.87
N ALA A 50 -14.84 -6.19 11.98
CA ALA A 50 -14.30 -5.57 13.18
C ALA A 50 -14.85 -4.15 13.42
N LEU A 51 -15.09 -3.38 12.36
CA LEU A 51 -15.77 -2.08 12.43
C LEU A 51 -17.21 -2.23 12.92
N ARG A 52 -17.98 -3.18 12.37
CA ARG A 52 -19.36 -3.45 12.79
C ARG A 52 -19.45 -3.75 14.28
N TYR A 53 -18.53 -4.56 14.80
CA TYR A 53 -18.49 -4.94 16.23
C TYR A 53 -17.73 -3.93 17.11
N LYS A 54 -17.38 -2.72 16.60
CA LYS A 54 -16.71 -1.64 17.34
C LYS A 54 -15.44 -2.09 18.06
N ASN A 55 -14.63 -2.93 17.42
CA ASN A 55 -13.36 -3.39 17.99
C ASN A 55 -12.44 -2.19 18.27
N LYS A 56 -11.96 -2.08 19.52
CA LYS A 56 -11.14 -0.94 19.98
C LYS A 56 -9.87 -0.74 19.17
N ASN A 57 -9.24 -1.84 18.73
CA ASN A 57 -7.99 -1.79 17.95
C ASN A 57 -8.19 -1.20 16.54
N THR A 58 -9.44 -1.17 16.04
CA THR A 58 -9.76 -0.63 14.71
C THR A 58 -9.70 0.89 14.67
N LYS A 59 -9.88 1.56 15.82
CA LYS A 59 -9.90 3.03 15.90
C LYS A 59 -8.57 3.66 15.47
N ALA A 60 -7.45 3.09 15.88
CA ALA A 60 -6.12 3.57 15.50
C ALA A 60 -5.87 3.43 13.99
N LEU A 61 -6.40 2.35 13.37
CA LEU A 61 -6.28 2.13 11.92
C LEU A 61 -7.10 3.12 11.07
N LEU A 62 -8.07 3.82 11.67
CA LEU A 62 -8.86 4.87 11.00
C LEU A 62 -8.22 6.26 11.10
N ALA A 63 -7.08 6.39 11.77
CA ALA A 63 -6.43 7.69 11.93
C ALA A 63 -5.90 8.21 10.58
N ILE A 64 -6.30 9.43 10.25
CA ILE A 64 -5.91 10.16 9.04
C ILE A 64 -5.45 11.55 9.45
N ASP A 65 -4.29 11.98 8.96
CA ASP A 65 -3.78 13.34 9.13
C ASP A 65 -4.06 14.16 7.86
N PRO A 66 -4.47 15.43 7.94
CA PRO A 66 -4.69 16.28 6.76
C PRO A 66 -3.49 16.37 5.81
N ARG A 67 -2.28 16.16 6.29
CA ARG A 67 -1.05 16.15 5.48
C ARG A 67 -0.96 14.98 4.52
N GLU A 68 -1.76 13.92 4.71
CA GLU A 68 -1.76 12.72 3.86
C GLU A 68 -2.52 12.89 2.54
N TYR A 69 -3.30 13.95 2.39
CA TYR A 69 -4.18 14.14 1.22
C TYR A 69 -3.44 14.04 -0.13
N PRO A 70 -3.93 13.26 -1.11
CA PRO A 70 -5.06 12.34 -1.04
C PRO A 70 -4.68 10.99 -0.39
N VAL A 71 -5.62 10.39 0.34
CA VAL A 71 -5.45 9.10 1.01
C VAL A 71 -6.61 8.15 0.69
N SER A 72 -6.29 6.87 0.52
CA SER A 72 -7.23 5.77 0.30
C SER A 72 -7.36 4.93 1.57
N LEU A 73 -8.60 4.75 2.05
CA LEU A 73 -8.92 3.84 3.14
C LEU A 73 -9.26 2.46 2.57
N GLN A 74 -8.63 1.40 3.09
CA GLN A 74 -8.85 0.06 2.60
C GLN A 74 -9.68 -0.80 3.58
N LEU A 75 -10.83 -1.32 3.11
CA LEU A 75 -11.63 -2.31 3.83
C LEU A 75 -11.36 -3.72 3.30
N PHE A 76 -11.60 -4.74 4.15
CA PHE A 76 -11.71 -6.12 3.72
C PHE A 76 -12.85 -6.85 4.43
N GLY A 77 -13.40 -7.86 3.78
CA GLY A 77 -14.51 -8.69 4.22
C GLY A 77 -14.99 -9.58 3.06
N GLU A 78 -15.94 -10.46 3.34
CA GLU A 78 -16.56 -11.35 2.33
C GLU A 78 -18.05 -11.06 2.13
N ASP A 79 -18.66 -10.29 3.04
CA ASP A 79 -20.10 -10.02 3.04
C ASP A 79 -20.38 -8.64 2.39
N PRO A 80 -21.11 -8.61 1.25
CA PRO A 80 -21.42 -7.38 0.54
C PRO A 80 -22.22 -6.36 1.36
N ASP A 81 -23.12 -6.85 2.23
CA ASP A 81 -23.97 -5.98 3.04
C ASP A 81 -23.18 -5.35 4.18
N ILE A 82 -22.32 -6.13 4.85
CA ILE A 82 -21.46 -5.62 5.90
C ILE A 82 -20.47 -4.58 5.34
N ILE A 83 -19.83 -4.85 4.20
CA ILE A 83 -18.86 -3.91 3.60
C ILE A 83 -19.56 -2.62 3.21
N SER A 84 -20.69 -2.67 2.52
CA SER A 84 -21.42 -1.45 2.09
C SER A 84 -21.99 -0.66 3.27
N GLU A 85 -22.51 -1.32 4.30
CA GLU A 85 -22.96 -0.67 5.55
C GLU A 85 -21.80 0.06 6.25
N GLN A 86 -20.66 -0.61 6.39
CA GLN A 86 -19.50 0.02 7.05
C GLN A 86 -18.87 1.12 6.18
N ALA A 87 -18.84 0.96 4.86
CA ALA A 87 -18.41 2.01 3.93
C ALA A 87 -19.23 3.30 4.12
N LYS A 88 -20.55 3.18 4.17
CA LYS A 88 -21.45 4.30 4.43
C LYS A 88 -21.22 4.94 5.81
N ARG A 89 -20.99 4.12 6.82
CA ARG A 89 -20.77 4.60 8.20
C ARG A 89 -19.50 5.42 8.34
N ILE A 90 -18.44 5.10 7.57
CA ILE A 90 -17.15 5.78 7.63
C ILE A 90 -16.98 6.84 6.53
N GLU A 91 -17.96 7.05 5.67
CA GLU A 91 -17.89 7.96 4.52
C GLU A 91 -17.47 9.39 4.90
N GLU A 92 -17.92 9.87 6.07
CA GLU A 92 -17.60 11.23 6.55
C GLU A 92 -16.14 11.40 7.01
N LEU A 93 -15.35 10.29 7.13
CA LEU A 93 -13.93 10.41 7.44
C LEU A 93 -13.18 11.06 6.27
N PRO A 94 -12.04 11.74 6.52
CA PRO A 94 -11.36 12.58 5.52
C PRO A 94 -10.49 11.79 4.51
N PHE A 95 -10.87 10.55 4.15
CA PHE A 95 -10.26 9.83 3.03
C PHE A 95 -10.95 10.22 1.71
N GLN A 96 -10.27 10.04 0.57
CA GLN A 96 -10.79 10.42 -0.75
C GLN A 96 -11.28 9.22 -1.54
N ILE A 97 -10.69 8.06 -1.36
CA ILE A 97 -10.98 6.82 -2.09
C ILE A 97 -11.23 5.71 -1.09
N LEU A 98 -12.27 4.91 -1.31
CA LEU A 98 -12.47 3.66 -0.59
C LEU A 98 -11.94 2.51 -1.44
N ASP A 99 -10.94 1.79 -0.92
CA ASP A 99 -10.41 0.60 -1.58
C ASP A 99 -10.89 -0.69 -0.89
N ILE A 100 -11.14 -1.74 -1.67
CA ILE A 100 -11.53 -3.05 -1.15
C ILE A 100 -10.43 -4.06 -1.41
N ASN A 101 -9.92 -4.67 -0.34
CA ASN A 101 -8.88 -5.68 -0.44
C ASN A 101 -9.46 -7.02 -0.90
N MET A 102 -9.07 -7.45 -2.08
CA MET A 102 -9.41 -8.76 -2.67
C MET A 102 -8.13 -9.53 -3.05
N GLY A 103 -6.99 -9.20 -2.42
CA GLY A 103 -5.69 -9.78 -2.78
C GLY A 103 -4.82 -10.24 -1.59
N CYS A 104 -5.27 -10.06 -0.35
CA CYS A 104 -4.51 -10.49 0.84
C CYS A 104 -4.31 -12.01 0.86
N PRO A 105 -3.06 -12.51 0.91
CA PRO A 105 -2.76 -13.94 0.85
C PRO A 105 -2.73 -14.61 2.22
N VAL A 106 -2.87 -13.85 3.31
CA VAL A 106 -2.69 -14.33 4.69
C VAL A 106 -3.68 -15.47 5.00
N PRO A 107 -3.21 -16.63 5.51
CA PRO A 107 -4.06 -17.81 5.70
C PRO A 107 -5.31 -17.56 6.56
N LYS A 108 -5.21 -16.73 7.60
CA LYS A 108 -6.34 -16.35 8.46
C LYS A 108 -7.43 -15.61 7.69
N VAL A 109 -7.06 -14.69 6.81
CA VAL A 109 -7.98 -13.93 5.96
C VAL A 109 -8.62 -14.84 4.92
N VAL A 110 -7.80 -15.62 4.21
CA VAL A 110 -8.24 -16.53 3.14
C VAL A 110 -9.21 -17.62 3.66
N ARG A 111 -8.97 -18.19 4.85
CA ARG A 111 -9.85 -19.18 5.46
C ARG A 111 -11.25 -18.65 5.79
N ASN A 112 -11.36 -17.34 6.00
CA ASN A 112 -12.64 -16.67 6.23
C ASN A 112 -13.39 -16.31 4.92
N GLY A 113 -12.88 -16.69 3.75
CA GLY A 113 -13.45 -16.30 2.46
C GLY A 113 -13.13 -14.87 2.02
N GLU A 114 -12.21 -14.19 2.73
CA GLU A 114 -11.84 -12.80 2.54
C GLU A 114 -10.55 -12.65 1.73
N GLY A 115 -10.23 -11.43 1.32
CA GLY A 115 -9.00 -11.13 0.59
C GLY A 115 -8.90 -11.89 -0.72
N SER A 116 -7.80 -12.61 -0.97
CA SER A 116 -7.60 -13.34 -2.22
C SER A 116 -8.54 -14.54 -2.44
N ALA A 117 -9.25 -15.02 -1.41
CA ALA A 117 -10.27 -16.04 -1.57
C ALA A 117 -11.42 -15.56 -2.48
N LEU A 118 -11.71 -14.26 -2.48
CA LEU A 118 -12.74 -13.65 -3.34
C LEU A 118 -12.44 -13.83 -4.84
N MET A 119 -11.16 -13.99 -5.23
CA MET A 119 -10.78 -14.24 -6.63
C MET A 119 -11.44 -15.50 -7.22
N LYS A 120 -11.92 -16.43 -6.38
CA LYS A 120 -12.63 -17.63 -6.81
C LYS A 120 -14.13 -17.43 -7.03
N ASP A 121 -14.67 -16.26 -6.66
CA ASP A 121 -16.10 -15.96 -6.72
C ASP A 121 -16.36 -14.59 -7.37
N PRO A 122 -16.30 -14.51 -8.72
CA PRO A 122 -16.53 -13.25 -9.45
C PRO A 122 -17.89 -12.62 -9.14
N LYS A 123 -18.92 -13.46 -8.89
CA LYS A 123 -20.26 -12.96 -8.55
C LYS A 123 -20.24 -12.21 -7.21
N ARG A 124 -19.55 -12.72 -6.22
CA ARG A 124 -19.40 -12.06 -4.92
C ARG A 124 -18.62 -10.77 -5.03
N ILE A 125 -17.57 -10.73 -5.86
CA ILE A 125 -16.84 -9.48 -6.16
C ILE A 125 -17.79 -8.44 -6.77
N TYR A 126 -18.62 -8.84 -7.75
CA TYR A 126 -19.63 -7.97 -8.31
C TYR A 126 -20.56 -7.40 -7.21
N ASP A 127 -21.14 -8.27 -6.41
CA ASP A 127 -22.10 -7.87 -5.36
C ASP A 127 -21.47 -6.91 -4.33
N ILE A 128 -20.21 -7.16 -3.92
CA ILE A 128 -19.45 -6.30 -3.00
C ILE A 128 -19.25 -4.91 -3.62
N VAL A 129 -18.70 -4.86 -4.83
CA VAL A 129 -18.39 -3.58 -5.51
C VAL A 129 -19.67 -2.83 -5.81
N TYR A 130 -20.67 -3.49 -6.37
CA TYR A 130 -21.95 -2.91 -6.75
C TYR A 130 -22.69 -2.25 -5.58
N LYS A 131 -22.82 -2.98 -4.45
CA LYS A 131 -23.47 -2.45 -3.25
C LYS A 131 -22.66 -1.29 -2.65
N THR A 132 -21.34 -1.42 -2.58
CA THR A 132 -20.47 -0.41 -1.97
C THR A 132 -20.46 0.87 -2.79
N ALA A 133 -20.28 0.78 -4.11
CA ALA A 133 -20.25 1.95 -5.00
C ALA A 133 -21.57 2.73 -5.01
N ARG A 134 -22.70 2.09 -4.69
CA ARG A 134 -24.00 2.76 -4.55
C ARG A 134 -24.30 3.28 -3.16
N ALA A 135 -23.60 2.76 -2.15
CA ALA A 135 -23.81 3.18 -0.77
C ALA A 135 -23.11 4.50 -0.43
N ILE A 136 -22.03 4.86 -1.14
CA ILE A 136 -21.22 6.04 -0.89
C ILE A 136 -20.98 6.88 -2.14
N LYS A 137 -20.65 8.16 -1.97
CA LYS A 137 -20.33 9.09 -3.06
C LYS A 137 -18.86 9.06 -3.48
N LYS A 138 -17.97 8.62 -2.58
CA LYS A 138 -16.54 8.54 -2.84
C LYS A 138 -16.23 7.41 -3.83
N PRO A 139 -15.21 7.55 -4.69
CA PRO A 139 -14.81 6.48 -5.62
C PRO A 139 -14.46 5.20 -4.84
N VAL A 140 -14.96 4.08 -5.36
CA VAL A 140 -14.64 2.74 -4.86
C VAL A 140 -13.63 2.09 -5.79
N THR A 141 -12.53 1.59 -5.26
CA THR A 141 -11.52 0.84 -5.99
C THR A 141 -11.36 -0.56 -5.42
N ILE A 142 -10.70 -1.44 -6.15
CA ILE A 142 -10.35 -2.77 -5.65
C ILE A 142 -8.87 -3.04 -5.82
N LYS A 143 -8.30 -3.86 -4.90
CA LYS A 143 -6.94 -4.36 -5.04
C LYS A 143 -6.94 -5.88 -5.10
N ILE A 144 -6.48 -6.45 -6.22
CA ILE A 144 -6.45 -7.89 -6.50
C ILE A 144 -5.03 -8.43 -6.70
N ARG A 145 -4.95 -9.74 -6.89
CA ARG A 145 -3.79 -10.45 -7.44
C ARG A 145 -4.06 -10.92 -8.86
N LYS A 146 -3.06 -11.52 -9.55
CA LYS A 146 -3.27 -12.09 -10.90
C LYS A 146 -4.22 -13.28 -10.88
N GLY A 147 -4.39 -13.92 -9.72
CA GLY A 147 -5.24 -15.08 -9.49
C GLY A 147 -5.03 -15.67 -8.10
N PHE A 148 -5.77 -16.74 -7.79
CA PHE A 148 -5.61 -17.46 -6.53
C PHE A 148 -4.39 -18.38 -6.55
N ASP A 149 -4.29 -19.25 -7.57
CA ASP A 149 -3.22 -20.18 -7.83
C ASP A 149 -2.98 -20.30 -9.36
N ASP A 150 -2.09 -21.17 -9.78
CA ASP A 150 -1.76 -21.32 -11.20
C ASP A 150 -2.89 -21.94 -12.04
N THR A 151 -3.89 -22.55 -11.40
CA THR A 151 -5.11 -23.06 -12.07
C THR A 151 -6.23 -22.03 -12.14
N CYS A 152 -6.11 -20.91 -11.39
CA CYS A 152 -7.09 -19.84 -11.30
C CYS A 152 -6.41 -18.48 -11.48
N ILE A 153 -5.96 -18.20 -12.72
CA ILE A 153 -5.39 -16.91 -13.15
C ILE A 153 -6.47 -16.15 -13.90
N ASN A 154 -7.19 -15.26 -13.22
CA ASN A 154 -8.42 -14.65 -13.74
C ASN A 154 -8.51 -13.12 -13.56
N ALA A 155 -7.40 -12.42 -13.30
CA ALA A 155 -7.40 -10.98 -13.08
C ALA A 155 -8.12 -10.17 -14.18
N PRO A 156 -8.00 -10.47 -15.50
CA PRO A 156 -8.73 -9.74 -16.54
C PRO A 156 -10.25 -9.91 -16.47
N GLU A 157 -10.73 -11.11 -16.08
CA GLU A 157 -12.15 -11.38 -15.85
C GLU A 157 -12.68 -10.60 -14.64
N ILE A 158 -11.95 -10.67 -13.53
CA ILE A 158 -12.30 -9.95 -12.30
C ILE A 158 -12.32 -8.43 -12.54
N ALA A 159 -11.41 -7.92 -13.34
CA ALA A 159 -11.36 -6.50 -13.68
C ALA A 159 -12.64 -6.05 -14.42
N LYS A 160 -13.10 -6.81 -15.42
CA LYS A 160 -14.36 -6.54 -16.12
C LYS A 160 -15.55 -6.55 -15.18
N VAL A 161 -15.65 -7.58 -14.35
CA VAL A 161 -16.70 -7.73 -13.35
C VAL A 161 -16.74 -6.53 -12.38
N ALA A 162 -15.56 -6.07 -11.93
CA ALA A 162 -15.45 -4.93 -11.04
C ALA A 162 -15.82 -3.60 -11.73
N GLU A 163 -15.40 -3.40 -12.98
CA GLU A 163 -15.77 -2.22 -13.78
C GLU A 163 -17.30 -2.17 -14.00
N GLU A 164 -17.91 -3.27 -14.41
CA GLU A 164 -19.37 -3.39 -14.58
C GLU A 164 -20.13 -3.11 -13.27
N ALA A 165 -19.58 -3.51 -12.13
CA ALA A 165 -20.13 -3.26 -10.81
C ALA A 165 -19.99 -1.80 -10.35
N GLY A 166 -19.12 -0.99 -10.99
CA GLY A 166 -18.93 0.42 -10.71
C GLY A 166 -17.62 0.76 -9.97
N ALA A 167 -16.60 -0.08 -10.07
CA ALA A 167 -15.25 0.27 -9.59
C ALA A 167 -14.69 1.45 -10.40
N ALA A 168 -14.05 2.40 -9.70
CA ALA A 168 -13.45 3.58 -10.32
C ALA A 168 -11.99 3.36 -10.76
N ALA A 169 -11.30 2.36 -10.21
CA ALA A 169 -9.97 1.92 -10.60
C ALA A 169 -9.68 0.53 -10.02
N ILE A 170 -8.63 -0.12 -10.51
CA ILE A 170 -8.19 -1.42 -10.05
C ILE A 170 -6.67 -1.47 -9.87
N ALA A 171 -6.19 -1.93 -8.70
CA ALA A 171 -4.78 -2.21 -8.47
C ALA A 171 -4.52 -3.73 -8.57
N VAL A 172 -3.53 -4.13 -9.38
CA VAL A 172 -3.26 -5.54 -9.68
C VAL A 172 -1.84 -5.92 -9.27
N HIS A 173 -1.70 -6.86 -8.35
CA HIS A 173 -0.41 -7.48 -8.05
C HIS A 173 -0.17 -8.67 -8.98
N GLY A 174 0.93 -8.63 -9.74
CA GLY A 174 1.29 -9.65 -10.74
C GLY A 174 1.71 -11.02 -10.19
N ARG A 175 1.30 -11.39 -8.97
CA ARG A 175 1.52 -12.72 -8.37
C ARG A 175 0.21 -13.37 -7.96
N THR A 176 0.17 -14.71 -7.97
CA THR A 176 -0.97 -15.44 -7.36
C THR A 176 -0.91 -15.37 -5.84
N ARG A 177 -2.00 -15.78 -5.19
CA ARG A 177 -2.02 -15.94 -3.73
C ARG A 177 -0.97 -16.94 -3.26
N GLU A 178 -0.80 -18.05 -3.97
CA GLU A 178 0.15 -19.10 -3.58
C GLU A 178 1.60 -18.66 -3.72
N GLN A 179 1.93 -17.90 -4.75
CA GLN A 179 3.26 -17.30 -4.89
C GLN A 179 3.63 -16.40 -3.71
N TYR A 180 2.67 -15.83 -3.03
CA TYR A 180 2.89 -14.89 -1.94
C TYR A 180 3.79 -13.72 -2.35
N TYR A 181 5.13 -13.89 -2.22
CA TYR A 181 6.18 -12.97 -2.69
C TYR A 181 7.30 -13.67 -3.45
N SER A 182 7.19 -14.98 -3.71
CA SER A 182 8.19 -15.74 -4.44
C SER A 182 8.15 -15.48 -5.95
N GLY A 183 9.24 -15.75 -6.62
CA GLY A 183 9.39 -15.53 -8.06
C GLY A 183 9.29 -14.05 -8.44
N ASN A 184 8.95 -13.78 -9.70
CA ASN A 184 8.76 -12.43 -10.25
C ASN A 184 7.28 -12.10 -10.42
N ALA A 185 6.94 -10.81 -10.32
CA ALA A 185 5.61 -10.34 -10.68
C ALA A 185 5.43 -10.42 -12.21
N ASP A 186 4.31 -10.98 -12.61
CA ASP A 186 3.91 -11.11 -14.01
C ASP A 186 3.30 -9.79 -14.47
N TRP A 187 4.07 -8.99 -15.20
CA TRP A 187 3.60 -7.72 -15.74
C TRP A 187 2.71 -7.89 -16.96
N GLU A 188 2.86 -9.00 -17.68
CA GLU A 188 2.05 -9.30 -18.86
C GLU A 188 0.57 -9.50 -18.48
N ILE A 189 0.27 -10.15 -17.36
CA ILE A 189 -1.12 -10.29 -16.92
C ILE A 189 -1.75 -8.92 -16.58
N ILE A 190 -0.94 -7.96 -16.08
CA ILE A 190 -1.44 -6.63 -15.76
C ILE A 190 -1.70 -5.84 -17.06
N ARG A 191 -0.87 -6.02 -18.10
CA ARG A 191 -1.15 -5.51 -19.45
C ARG A 191 -2.50 -6.03 -19.98
N LYS A 192 -2.75 -7.34 -19.85
CA LYS A 192 -4.04 -7.93 -20.22
C LYS A 192 -5.22 -7.36 -19.42
N VAL A 193 -5.02 -7.04 -18.14
CA VAL A 193 -6.04 -6.34 -17.36
C VAL A 193 -6.29 -4.94 -17.93
N LYS A 194 -5.24 -4.18 -18.27
CA LYS A 194 -5.39 -2.85 -18.87
C LYS A 194 -6.14 -2.87 -20.21
N GLU A 195 -5.89 -3.90 -21.03
CA GLU A 195 -6.59 -4.09 -22.30
C GLU A 195 -8.07 -4.50 -22.12
N ALA A 196 -8.40 -5.09 -20.97
CA ALA A 196 -9.74 -5.62 -20.69
C ALA A 196 -10.73 -4.58 -20.17
N VAL A 197 -10.25 -3.43 -19.61
CA VAL A 197 -11.08 -2.42 -18.93
C VAL A 197 -10.71 -1.01 -19.37
N LYS A 198 -11.66 -0.07 -19.17
CA LYS A 198 -11.49 1.38 -19.46
C LYS A 198 -11.08 2.17 -18.23
N ILE A 199 -11.43 1.68 -17.03
CA ILE A 199 -11.02 2.32 -15.77
C ILE A 199 -9.50 2.28 -15.60
N PRO A 200 -8.91 3.19 -14.80
CA PRO A 200 -7.49 3.18 -14.49
C PRO A 200 -7.02 1.86 -13.87
N VAL A 201 -5.88 1.36 -14.38
CA VAL A 201 -5.20 0.17 -13.88
C VAL A 201 -3.88 0.57 -13.23
N ILE A 202 -3.70 0.22 -11.97
CA ILE A 202 -2.51 0.49 -11.17
C ILE A 202 -1.71 -0.80 -11.02
N GLY A 203 -0.54 -0.86 -11.65
CA GLY A 203 0.34 -2.02 -11.59
C GLY A 203 1.09 -2.12 -10.27
N ASN A 204 1.22 -3.34 -9.73
CA ASN A 204 1.94 -3.61 -8.49
C ASN A 204 2.81 -4.85 -8.61
N GLY A 205 4.04 -4.76 -8.12
CA GLY A 205 5.00 -5.86 -8.01
C GLY A 205 6.38 -5.52 -8.58
N ASP A 206 7.39 -5.76 -7.76
CA ASP A 206 8.83 -5.69 -8.08
C ASP A 206 9.37 -4.34 -8.56
N VAL A 207 8.63 -3.25 -8.35
CA VAL A 207 9.12 -1.89 -8.57
C VAL A 207 10.02 -1.49 -7.39
N THR A 208 11.32 -1.38 -7.68
CA THR A 208 12.36 -1.08 -6.70
C THR A 208 13.27 0.08 -7.13
N SER A 209 13.00 0.71 -8.28
CA SER A 209 13.74 1.85 -8.81
C SER A 209 12.89 2.64 -9.82
N GLY A 210 13.31 3.89 -10.11
CA GLY A 210 12.70 4.73 -11.14
C GLY A 210 12.72 4.08 -12.52
N GLN A 211 13.84 3.49 -12.92
CA GLN A 211 13.96 2.77 -14.20
C GLN A 211 12.91 1.66 -14.32
N LYS A 212 12.79 0.79 -13.30
CA LYS A 212 11.80 -0.29 -13.33
C LYS A 212 10.36 0.20 -13.42
N ALA A 213 10.04 1.35 -12.82
CA ALA A 213 8.71 1.93 -12.95
C ALA A 213 8.43 2.39 -14.38
N LEU A 214 9.39 3.05 -15.05
CA LEU A 214 9.22 3.47 -16.44
C LEU A 214 9.17 2.27 -17.38
N ASP A 215 10.06 1.29 -17.22
CA ASP A 215 10.02 0.04 -18.01
C ASP A 215 8.64 -0.61 -17.92
N MET A 216 8.06 -0.61 -16.73
CA MET A 216 6.73 -1.13 -16.47
C MET A 216 5.64 -0.35 -17.23
N PHE A 217 5.69 0.98 -17.23
CA PHE A 217 4.75 1.81 -17.99
C PHE A 217 4.87 1.58 -19.51
N GLU A 218 6.10 1.50 -20.03
CA GLU A 218 6.37 1.30 -21.45
C GLU A 218 5.90 -0.08 -21.93
N GLN A 219 6.14 -1.12 -21.13
CA GLN A 219 5.79 -2.49 -21.48
C GLN A 219 4.28 -2.76 -21.36
N THR A 220 3.57 -2.06 -20.54
CA THR A 220 2.22 -2.48 -20.10
C THR A 220 1.14 -1.44 -20.36
N GLY A 221 1.49 -0.18 -20.55
CA GLY A 221 0.54 0.92 -20.76
C GLY A 221 -0.35 1.24 -19.55
N TRP A 222 0.07 0.88 -18.32
CA TRP A 222 -0.70 1.16 -17.10
C TRP A 222 -0.83 2.66 -16.82
N ASP A 223 -1.84 2.99 -16.00
CA ASP A 223 -2.11 4.38 -15.66
C ASP A 223 -1.33 4.83 -14.42
N GLY A 224 -1.06 3.91 -13.49
CA GLY A 224 -0.29 4.18 -12.28
C GLY A 224 0.53 2.99 -11.79
N VAL A 225 1.48 3.24 -10.90
CA VAL A 225 2.33 2.21 -10.27
C VAL A 225 2.20 2.27 -8.76
N MET A 226 1.95 1.10 -8.15
CA MET A 226 1.84 0.94 -6.70
C MET A 226 3.10 0.30 -6.15
N ILE A 227 3.75 0.99 -5.20
CA ILE A 227 5.00 0.58 -4.57
C ILE A 227 4.70 -0.04 -3.21
N GLY A 228 5.09 -1.31 -3.03
CA GLY A 228 5.03 -2.02 -1.76
C GLY A 228 6.41 -2.13 -1.13
N ARG A 229 7.00 -3.32 -1.14
CA ARG A 229 8.29 -3.62 -0.49
C ARG A 229 9.44 -2.70 -0.91
N GLY A 230 9.38 -2.09 -2.10
CA GLY A 230 10.39 -1.15 -2.58
C GLY A 230 10.54 0.12 -1.74
N CYS A 231 9.51 0.52 -0.98
CA CYS A 231 9.58 1.68 -0.07
C CYS A 231 9.97 1.31 1.37
N GLN A 232 10.07 0.03 1.74
CA GLN A 232 10.48 -0.38 3.09
C GLN A 232 11.93 0.04 3.37
N GLY A 233 12.11 0.93 4.36
CA GLY A 233 13.39 1.57 4.63
C GLY A 233 13.88 2.52 3.53
N ASN A 234 13.03 2.82 2.57
CA ASN A 234 13.33 3.69 1.43
C ASN A 234 12.12 4.55 1.01
N PRO A 235 11.61 5.45 1.87
CA PRO A 235 10.53 6.35 1.47
C PRO A 235 10.93 7.26 0.30
N TRP A 236 12.22 7.52 0.11
CA TRP A 236 12.78 8.35 -0.98
C TRP A 236 12.52 7.78 -2.38
N ILE A 237 12.08 6.54 -2.50
CA ILE A 237 11.75 5.94 -3.79
C ILE A 237 10.73 6.80 -4.56
N PHE A 238 9.79 7.47 -3.88
CA PHE A 238 8.82 8.34 -4.56
C PHE A 238 9.48 9.57 -5.16
N ARG A 239 10.44 10.19 -4.46
CA ARG A 239 11.25 11.30 -5.01
C ARG A 239 12.12 10.83 -6.18
N GLU A 240 12.70 9.64 -6.09
CA GLU A 240 13.46 9.03 -7.17
C GLU A 240 12.60 8.82 -8.43
N LEU A 241 11.38 8.28 -8.26
CA LEU A 241 10.44 8.05 -9.35
C LEU A 241 10.03 9.35 -10.06
N LEU A 242 9.72 10.38 -9.28
CA LEU A 242 9.35 11.70 -9.81
C LEU A 242 10.52 12.35 -10.57
N ALA A 243 11.71 12.37 -9.98
CA ALA A 243 12.89 12.94 -10.60
C ALA A 243 13.25 12.19 -11.89
N TYR A 244 13.17 10.87 -11.88
CA TYR A 244 13.46 10.06 -13.05
C TYR A 244 12.45 10.29 -14.18
N GLU A 245 11.15 10.39 -13.88
CA GLU A 245 10.11 10.71 -14.87
C GLU A 245 10.31 12.12 -15.47
N GLU A 246 10.78 13.07 -14.67
CA GLU A 246 10.95 14.46 -15.12
C GLU A 246 12.25 14.69 -15.89
N THR A 247 13.36 14.11 -15.44
CA THR A 247 14.71 14.43 -15.91
C THR A 247 15.42 13.26 -16.63
N GLY A 248 14.92 12.05 -16.51
CA GLY A 248 15.59 10.81 -16.95
C GLY A 248 16.80 10.43 -16.08
N SER A 249 16.99 11.11 -14.94
CA SER A 249 18.12 10.88 -14.05
C SER A 249 17.66 10.48 -12.65
N ILE A 250 18.36 9.50 -12.07
CA ILE A 250 18.11 9.08 -10.69
C ILE A 250 18.89 10.02 -9.77
N PRO A 251 18.23 10.68 -8.81
CA PRO A 251 18.91 11.52 -7.84
C PRO A 251 19.83 10.70 -6.95
N GLU A 252 20.84 11.32 -6.40
CA GLU A 252 21.74 10.69 -5.44
C GLU A 252 20.96 10.16 -4.24
N ARG A 253 21.32 8.95 -3.80
CA ARG A 253 20.72 8.34 -2.61
C ARG A 253 21.07 9.16 -1.37
N PRO A 254 20.18 9.17 -0.36
CA PRO A 254 20.48 9.82 0.91
C PRO A 254 21.77 9.28 1.52
N GLY A 255 22.62 10.18 2.01
CA GLY A 255 23.79 9.81 2.81
C GLY A 255 23.39 9.23 4.18
N THR A 256 24.36 8.67 4.88
CA THR A 256 24.15 8.02 6.20
C THR A 256 23.49 8.96 7.22
N ASP A 257 23.91 10.21 7.28
CA ASP A 257 23.33 11.22 8.18
C ASP A 257 21.83 11.44 7.89
N GLN A 258 21.46 11.63 6.64
CA GLN A 258 20.06 11.83 6.27
C GLN A 258 19.20 10.57 6.57
N ILE A 259 19.76 9.39 6.38
CA ILE A 259 19.07 8.13 6.71
C ILE A 259 18.86 8.04 8.22
N ARG A 260 19.90 8.36 9.03
CA ARG A 260 19.83 8.38 10.50
C ARG A 260 18.77 9.37 10.99
N GLU A 261 18.80 10.62 10.51
CA GLU A 261 17.82 11.64 10.87
C GLU A 261 16.39 11.19 10.52
N THR A 262 16.19 10.57 9.36
CA THR A 262 14.88 10.06 8.95
C THR A 262 14.42 8.91 9.86
N MET A 263 15.31 8.02 10.29
CA MET A 263 14.98 6.96 11.24
C MET A 263 14.57 7.54 12.60
N LEU A 264 15.30 8.51 13.11
CA LEU A 264 14.99 9.18 14.38
C LEU A 264 13.66 9.94 14.31
N ARG A 265 13.42 10.62 13.20
CA ARG A 265 12.13 11.28 12.96
C ARG A 265 10.98 10.28 12.87
N HIS A 266 11.18 9.17 12.16
CA HIS A 266 10.19 8.08 12.08
C HIS A 266 9.87 7.54 13.47
N ALA A 267 10.88 7.32 14.31
CA ALA A 267 10.70 6.85 15.67
C ALA A 267 9.88 7.85 16.52
N ARG A 268 10.15 9.14 16.43
CA ARG A 268 9.35 10.18 17.13
C ARG A 268 7.89 10.15 16.69
N LEU A 269 7.62 10.09 15.41
CA LEU A 269 6.25 9.97 14.87
C LEU A 269 5.55 8.67 15.34
N GLN A 270 6.28 7.57 15.40
CA GLN A 270 5.74 6.29 15.91
C GLN A 270 5.38 6.36 17.39
N ILE A 271 6.24 6.98 18.20
CA ILE A 271 6.00 7.18 19.63
C ILE A 271 4.80 8.11 19.85
N GLU A 272 4.75 9.23 19.14
CA GLU A 272 3.63 10.16 19.20
C GLU A 272 2.29 9.48 18.85
N PHE A 273 2.30 8.60 17.85
CA PHE A 273 1.10 7.93 17.36
C PHE A 273 0.66 6.73 18.20
N LYS A 274 1.61 5.91 18.70
CA LYS A 274 1.35 4.60 19.36
C LYS A 274 1.79 4.54 20.84
N GLY A 275 2.44 5.59 21.35
CA GLY A 275 3.10 5.59 22.65
C GLY A 275 4.47 4.90 22.63
N ASP A 276 5.29 5.15 23.66
CA ASP A 276 6.68 4.72 23.73
C ASP A 276 6.83 3.21 23.57
N TYR A 277 6.06 2.42 24.31
CA TYR A 277 6.20 0.96 24.34
C TYR A 277 5.97 0.29 22.98
N ILE A 278 4.92 0.67 22.27
CA ILE A 278 4.60 0.09 20.95
C ILE A 278 5.46 0.74 19.87
N GLY A 279 5.59 2.06 19.89
CA GLY A 279 6.30 2.83 18.87
C GLY A 279 7.75 2.38 18.70
N ILE A 280 8.49 2.24 19.81
CA ILE A 280 9.88 1.77 19.75
C ILE A 280 9.99 0.33 19.24
N ARG A 281 9.14 -0.58 19.72
CA ARG A 281 9.18 -1.98 19.27
C ARG A 281 8.86 -2.14 17.79
N GLU A 282 7.94 -1.34 17.27
CA GLU A 282 7.65 -1.34 15.84
C GLU A 282 8.75 -0.70 15.00
N MET A 283 9.49 0.28 15.54
CA MET A 283 10.65 0.86 14.85
C MET A 283 11.78 -0.14 14.60
N ARG A 284 11.94 -1.18 15.41
CA ARG A 284 13.01 -2.19 15.26
C ARG A 284 13.03 -2.77 13.83
N LYS A 285 11.87 -3.13 13.27
CA LYS A 285 11.76 -3.64 11.89
C LYS A 285 12.09 -2.57 10.84
N HIS A 286 11.67 -1.31 11.08
CA HIS A 286 11.95 -0.21 10.16
C HIS A 286 13.44 0.12 10.13
N VAL A 287 14.12 0.18 11.27
CA VAL A 287 15.58 0.36 11.33
C VAL A 287 16.30 -0.75 10.56
N ALA A 288 15.87 -2.01 10.72
CA ALA A 288 16.46 -3.12 9.96
C ALA A 288 16.29 -2.97 8.44
N TRP A 289 15.21 -2.35 7.97
CA TRP A 289 15.00 -2.06 6.55
C TRP A 289 15.82 -0.87 6.07
N TYR A 290 15.87 0.24 6.83
CA TYR A 290 16.67 1.43 6.48
C TYR A 290 18.16 1.11 6.35
N THR A 291 18.67 0.23 7.21
CA THR A 291 20.08 -0.12 7.27
C THR A 291 20.47 -1.33 6.42
N LYS A 292 19.51 -1.85 5.63
CA LYS A 292 19.76 -2.99 4.74
C LYS A 292 20.84 -2.67 3.72
N GLY A 293 21.92 -3.48 3.72
CA GLY A 293 23.06 -3.30 2.81
C GLY A 293 24.17 -2.39 3.35
N MET A 294 23.98 -1.74 4.50
CA MET A 294 25.05 -1.00 5.17
C MET A 294 26.05 -1.93 5.83
N GLN A 295 27.31 -1.51 5.92
CA GLN A 295 28.34 -2.24 6.64
C GLN A 295 27.93 -2.36 8.13
N GLY A 296 28.08 -3.54 8.71
CA GLY A 296 27.69 -3.78 10.13
C GLY A 296 26.19 -3.95 10.38
N SER A 297 25.33 -3.87 9.36
CA SER A 297 23.86 -3.94 9.51
C SER A 297 23.34 -5.23 10.17
N ALA A 298 24.08 -6.34 10.09
CA ALA A 298 23.72 -7.59 10.78
C ALA A 298 23.82 -7.45 12.30
N LYS A 299 24.94 -6.91 12.79
CA LYS A 299 25.15 -6.65 14.22
C LYS A 299 24.17 -5.60 14.75
N LEU A 300 23.95 -4.54 13.99
CA LEU A 300 22.97 -3.51 14.34
C LEU A 300 21.54 -4.09 14.51
N ARG A 301 21.13 -5.06 13.67
CA ARG A 301 19.84 -5.73 13.83
C ARG A 301 19.69 -6.51 15.13
N ASP A 302 20.76 -7.12 15.60
CA ASP A 302 20.75 -7.84 16.90
C ASP A 302 20.61 -6.83 18.05
N GLU A 303 21.38 -5.74 18.01
CA GLU A 303 21.36 -4.69 19.02
C GLU A 303 20.02 -3.94 19.04
N ILE A 304 19.44 -3.60 17.88
CA ILE A 304 18.16 -2.89 17.79
C ILE A 304 17.00 -3.67 18.40
N ASN A 305 17.05 -5.00 18.40
CA ASN A 305 16.00 -5.83 19.00
C ASN A 305 15.94 -5.71 20.53
N GLN A 306 16.97 -5.17 21.17
CA GLN A 306 17.03 -4.93 22.62
C GLN A 306 16.61 -3.51 23.01
N VAL A 307 16.56 -2.56 22.07
CA VAL A 307 16.22 -1.17 22.32
C VAL A 307 14.78 -1.04 22.84
N GLU A 308 14.60 -0.34 23.96
CA GLU A 308 13.31 -0.16 24.63
C GLU A 308 12.87 1.31 24.75
N SER A 309 13.77 2.27 24.50
CA SER A 309 13.48 3.70 24.56
C SER A 309 13.99 4.46 23.33
N TYR A 310 13.47 5.70 23.15
CA TYR A 310 13.96 6.59 22.10
C TYR A 310 15.42 6.96 22.31
N GLU A 311 15.83 7.23 23.55
CA GLU A 311 17.20 7.60 23.88
C GLU A 311 18.19 6.47 23.56
N GLU A 312 17.86 5.22 23.90
CA GLU A 312 18.66 4.06 23.51
C GLU A 312 18.76 3.91 22.00
N LEU A 313 17.66 4.13 21.26
CA LEU A 313 17.66 4.13 19.80
C LEU A 313 18.60 5.21 19.24
N GLU A 314 18.46 6.45 19.72
CA GLU A 314 19.27 7.58 19.28
C GLU A 314 20.75 7.33 19.51
N ASN A 315 21.14 6.91 20.73
CA ASN A 315 22.51 6.59 21.06
C ASN A 315 23.09 5.48 20.17
N LEU A 316 22.32 4.39 19.97
CA LEU A 316 22.73 3.29 19.11
C LEU A 316 22.94 3.73 17.66
N LEU A 317 22.04 4.53 17.11
CA LEU A 317 22.15 5.02 15.74
C LEU A 317 23.31 6.03 15.56
N MET A 318 23.55 6.89 16.56
CA MET A 318 24.69 7.82 16.56
C MET A 318 26.03 7.10 16.62
N GLU A 319 26.12 5.99 17.37
CA GLU A 319 27.35 5.18 17.48
C GLU A 319 27.63 4.36 16.21
N LYS A 320 26.59 3.78 15.60
CA LYS A 320 26.75 2.76 14.54
C LYS A 320 26.56 3.30 13.13
N ILE A 321 25.91 4.46 12.96
CA ILE A 321 25.60 5.08 11.67
C ILE A 321 26.14 6.52 11.70
N GLY A 322 27.47 6.62 11.66
CA GLY A 322 28.21 7.88 11.60
C GLY A 322 28.94 8.04 10.29
#